data_b684635b3e2c645ac604cd1e66fbf1e9
#
_entry.id   b684635b3e2c645ac604cd1e66fbf1e9
#
_cell.length_a   1.000
_cell.length_b   1.000
_cell.length_c   1.000
_cell.angle_alpha   90.00
_cell.angle_beta   90.00
_cell.angle_gamma   90.00
#
_symmetry.space_group_name_H-M   'P 1'
#
loop_
_entity.id
_entity.type
_entity.pdbx_description
1 polymer ?
#
loop_
_entity_poly.entity_id
_entity_poly.type
_entity_poly.pdbx_seq_one_letter_code
_entity_poly.pdbx_strand_id
1 'polypeptide(L)'
;DKVLLSARIVLADGTVLDTGDSVSRAAFEVTHRDFIRRICTLRDEVRADGKLAERIRYKYSIKNVTGLNLLPFVRFDDPFDIIAHLMVGSEGTLAFLSQVTMKTEYDYPCKASAMLYFKTIKEACRAVVAMKKLTDGNGEWTVKGAELLDWKSLASVGDPVFLKYKGEICSSTLPGVEPGDETGLTAVLTETKARSTEELRQNIRAIEPVSYTHLT
;
A
#
# COMPACT_ATOMS: atom_id res chain seq x y z
N ASP A 1 1.06 8.36 0.39
CA ASP A 1 1.11 9.76 -0.09
C ASP A 1 -0.27 10.35 -0.43
N LYS A 2 -1.33 9.52 -0.61
CA LYS A 2 -2.69 10.01 -0.90
C LYS A 2 -3.37 10.70 0.29
N VAL A 3 -2.89 10.45 1.49
CA VAL A 3 -3.47 10.95 2.74
C VAL A 3 -2.73 12.16 3.31
N LEU A 4 -1.50 12.44 2.86
CA LEU A 4 -0.75 13.60 3.30
C LEU A 4 -1.38 14.88 2.72
N LEU A 5 -1.63 15.88 3.56
CA LEU A 5 -2.13 17.20 3.17
C LEU A 5 -1.02 18.25 3.24
N SER A 6 -0.23 18.23 4.30
CA SER A 6 0.91 19.14 4.48
C SER A 6 1.92 18.55 5.46
N ALA A 7 3.12 19.13 5.45
CA ALA A 7 4.20 18.75 6.33
C ALA A 7 4.97 19.98 6.82
N ARG A 8 5.40 19.94 8.08
CA ARG A 8 6.38 20.87 8.64
C ARG A 8 7.72 20.17 8.72
N ILE A 9 8.68 20.67 7.96
CA ILE A 9 10.00 20.08 7.78
C ILE A 9 11.10 21.01 8.27
N VAL A 10 12.22 20.42 8.69
CA VAL A 10 13.45 21.15 9.01
C VAL A 10 14.53 20.67 8.05
N LEU A 11 15.04 21.56 7.23
CA LEU A 11 16.10 21.29 6.27
C LEU A 11 17.47 21.18 6.95
N ALA A 12 18.46 20.69 6.22
CA ALA A 12 19.82 20.48 6.74
C ALA A 12 20.52 21.77 7.22
N ASP A 13 20.12 22.92 6.70
CA ASP A 13 20.61 24.25 7.13
C ASP A 13 19.87 24.82 8.35
N GLY A 14 18.92 24.07 8.91
CA GLY A 14 18.08 24.48 10.03
C GLY A 14 16.82 25.27 9.64
N THR A 15 16.61 25.54 8.35
CA THR A 15 15.41 26.25 7.90
C THR A 15 14.17 25.41 8.13
N VAL A 16 13.15 26.04 8.71
CA VAL A 16 11.84 25.43 8.94
C VAL A 16 10.89 25.86 7.82
N LEU A 17 10.27 24.87 7.17
CA LEU A 17 9.21 25.09 6.18
C LEU A 17 7.94 24.34 6.62
N ASP A 18 6.84 25.07 6.78
CA ASP A 18 5.49 24.50 6.90
C ASP A 18 4.77 24.64 5.55
N THR A 19 4.57 23.51 4.87
CA THR A 19 3.94 23.51 3.53
C THR A 19 2.44 23.79 3.57
N GLY A 20 1.81 23.74 4.74
CA GLY A 20 0.39 24.07 4.95
C GLY A 20 0.15 25.52 5.35
N ASP A 21 1.22 26.27 5.71
CA ASP A 21 1.12 27.65 6.14
C ASP A 21 1.57 28.61 5.02
N SER A 22 0.66 29.49 4.59
CA SER A 22 0.92 30.45 3.51
C SER A 22 2.04 31.47 3.86
N VAL A 23 2.16 31.83 5.13
CA VAL A 23 3.21 32.79 5.58
C VAL A 23 4.58 32.10 5.53
N SER A 24 4.67 30.86 6.00
CA SER A 24 5.89 30.06 5.91
C SER A 24 6.32 29.83 4.47
N ARG A 25 5.36 29.50 3.58
CA ARG A 25 5.62 29.33 2.13
C ARG A 25 6.17 30.59 1.49
N ALA A 26 5.52 31.76 1.73
CA ALA A 26 5.97 33.05 1.19
C ALA A 26 7.37 33.43 1.70
N ALA A 27 7.67 33.21 2.98
CA ALA A 27 9.00 33.46 3.53
C ALA A 27 10.05 32.54 2.89
N PHE A 28 9.71 31.27 2.68
CA PHE A 28 10.60 30.29 2.05
C PHE A 28 10.86 30.63 0.57
N GLU A 29 9.87 31.10 -0.18
CA GLU A 29 10.05 31.53 -1.58
C GLU A 29 11.05 32.70 -1.71
N VAL A 30 11.07 33.57 -0.73
CA VAL A 30 12.04 34.70 -0.73
C VAL A 30 13.45 34.21 -0.40
N THR A 31 13.60 33.40 0.64
CA THR A 31 14.90 32.96 1.16
C THR A 31 15.52 31.81 0.37
N HIS A 32 14.69 30.94 -0.24
CA HIS A 32 15.09 29.72 -0.93
C HIS A 32 14.60 29.65 -2.38
N ARG A 33 14.61 30.82 -3.05
CA ARG A 33 14.15 30.95 -4.44
C ARG A 33 14.80 29.95 -5.40
N ASP A 34 16.11 29.74 -5.25
CA ASP A 34 16.85 28.81 -6.10
C ASP A 34 16.47 27.36 -5.84
N PHE A 35 16.17 27.01 -4.61
CA PHE A 35 15.68 25.68 -4.25
C PHE A 35 14.31 25.40 -4.91
N ILE A 36 13.36 26.34 -4.78
CA ILE A 36 12.04 26.24 -5.42
C ILE A 36 12.18 26.13 -6.93
N ARG A 37 13.04 26.98 -7.53
CA ARG A 37 13.30 26.91 -8.98
C ARG A 37 13.83 25.54 -9.41
N ARG A 38 14.73 24.92 -8.65
CA ARG A 38 15.27 23.59 -8.94
C ARG A 38 14.19 22.51 -8.85
N ILE A 39 13.30 22.57 -7.87
CA ILE A 39 12.16 21.66 -7.75
C ILE A 39 11.25 21.76 -8.98
N CYS A 40 10.92 23.00 -9.41
CA CYS A 40 10.14 23.23 -10.62
C CYS A 40 10.85 22.71 -11.88
N THR A 41 12.15 22.96 -12.02
CA THR A 41 12.95 22.48 -13.15
C THR A 41 12.94 20.95 -13.21
N LEU A 42 13.20 20.26 -12.09
CA LEU A 42 13.15 18.79 -12.02
C LEU A 42 11.75 18.24 -12.36
N ARG A 43 10.69 18.91 -11.90
CA ARG A 43 9.32 18.54 -12.28
C ARG A 43 9.14 18.62 -13.80
N ASP A 44 9.56 19.71 -14.40
CA ASP A 44 9.36 19.97 -15.83
C ASP A 44 10.22 19.02 -16.68
N GLU A 45 11.46 18.73 -16.27
CA GLU A 45 12.33 17.72 -16.89
C GLU A 45 11.71 16.31 -16.84
N VAL A 46 11.22 15.89 -15.67
CA VAL A 46 10.56 14.58 -15.50
C VAL A 46 9.31 14.47 -16.38
N ARG A 47 8.53 15.55 -16.49
CA ARG A 47 7.32 15.58 -17.31
C ARG A 47 7.60 15.66 -18.81
N ALA A 48 8.68 16.30 -19.20
CA ALA A 48 9.11 16.39 -20.62
C ALA A 48 9.57 15.03 -21.16
N ASP A 49 10.16 14.18 -20.31
CA ASP A 49 10.42 12.77 -20.66
C ASP A 49 9.16 11.91 -20.45
N GLY A 50 8.36 11.81 -21.53
CA GLY A 50 7.11 11.05 -21.50
C GLY A 50 7.27 9.58 -21.08
N LYS A 51 8.38 8.95 -21.46
CA LYS A 51 8.66 7.54 -21.08
C LYS A 51 8.96 7.42 -19.59
N LEU A 52 9.75 8.34 -19.05
CA LEU A 52 10.04 8.38 -17.62
C LEU A 52 8.77 8.65 -16.80
N ALA A 53 7.99 9.65 -17.21
CA ALA A 53 6.73 10.00 -16.53
C ALA A 53 5.73 8.83 -16.52
N GLU A 54 5.59 8.10 -17.64
CA GLU A 54 4.75 6.92 -17.74
C GLU A 54 5.26 5.79 -16.83
N ARG A 55 6.57 5.53 -16.82
CA ARG A 55 7.20 4.54 -15.95
C ARG A 55 6.98 4.85 -14.48
N ILE A 56 7.08 6.12 -14.08
CA ILE A 56 6.79 6.57 -12.70
C ILE A 56 5.32 6.28 -12.36
N ARG A 57 4.36 6.69 -13.21
CA ARG A 57 2.93 6.43 -12.99
C ARG A 57 2.65 4.93 -12.84
N TYR A 58 3.22 4.11 -13.71
CA TYR A 58 3.06 2.65 -13.66
C TYR A 58 3.63 2.08 -12.34
N LYS A 59 4.85 2.46 -11.96
CA LYS A 59 5.49 1.96 -10.73
C LYS A 59 4.69 2.32 -9.47
N TYR A 60 4.07 3.50 -9.43
CA TYR A 60 3.28 3.96 -8.29
C TYR A 60 1.78 3.69 -8.42
N SER A 61 1.34 2.98 -9.47
CA SER A 61 -0.03 2.43 -9.55
C SER A 61 -0.24 1.24 -8.60
N ILE A 62 0.86 0.59 -8.22
CA ILE A 62 0.93 -0.45 -7.19
C ILE A 62 1.71 0.07 -5.98
N LYS A 63 1.64 -0.63 -4.83
CA LYS A 63 2.44 -0.29 -3.65
C LYS A 63 3.93 -0.33 -4.01
N ASN A 64 4.59 0.79 -3.89
CA ASN A 64 6.03 0.93 -4.10
C ASN A 64 6.65 1.67 -2.91
N VAL A 65 7.59 1.00 -2.24
CA VAL A 65 8.28 1.50 -1.04
C VAL A 65 9.80 1.51 -1.22
N THR A 66 10.28 1.35 -2.46
CA THR A 66 11.71 1.25 -2.78
C THR A 66 12.23 2.60 -3.28
N GLY A 67 13.21 3.14 -2.57
CA GLY A 67 13.87 4.41 -2.91
C GLY A 67 13.00 5.64 -2.69
N LEU A 68 13.49 6.79 -3.15
CA LEU A 68 12.77 8.05 -3.04
C LEU A 68 11.52 8.07 -3.89
N ASN A 69 10.47 8.67 -3.37
CA ASN A 69 9.20 8.81 -4.05
C ASN A 69 9.27 9.86 -5.17
N LEU A 70 9.29 9.42 -6.43
CA LEU A 70 9.32 10.32 -7.59
C LEU A 70 7.92 10.72 -8.10
N LEU A 71 6.86 10.09 -7.60
CA LEU A 71 5.49 10.39 -8.02
C LEU A 71 5.08 11.87 -7.87
N PRO A 72 5.52 12.60 -6.84
CA PRO A 72 5.19 14.01 -6.66
C PRO A 72 5.53 14.88 -7.88
N PHE A 73 6.64 14.64 -8.56
CA PHE A 73 7.02 15.39 -9.76
C PHE A 73 6.06 15.22 -10.93
N VAL A 74 5.37 14.09 -11.00
CA VAL A 74 4.38 13.82 -12.06
C VAL A 74 2.98 14.27 -11.66
N ARG A 75 2.69 14.25 -10.32
CA ARG A 75 1.33 14.41 -9.79
C ARG A 75 0.98 15.87 -9.44
N PHE A 76 1.92 16.63 -8.91
CA PHE A 76 1.67 17.96 -8.34
C PHE A 76 2.33 19.06 -9.17
N ASP A 77 1.61 20.19 -9.32
CA ASP A 77 2.13 21.38 -9.98
C ASP A 77 2.82 22.32 -8.99
N ASP A 78 2.29 22.40 -7.77
CA ASP A 78 2.81 23.23 -6.69
C ASP A 78 4.12 22.64 -6.13
N PRO A 79 5.22 23.41 -6.10
CA PRO A 79 6.49 22.95 -5.55
C PRO A 79 6.42 22.58 -4.07
N PHE A 80 5.55 23.19 -3.27
CA PHE A 80 5.40 22.87 -1.86
C PHE A 80 4.71 21.52 -1.65
N ASP A 81 3.73 21.20 -2.50
CA ASP A 81 3.13 19.86 -2.51
C ASP A 81 4.15 18.80 -2.92
N ILE A 82 5.00 19.11 -3.91
CA ILE A 82 6.10 18.22 -4.32
C ILE A 82 7.04 18.01 -3.15
N ILE A 83 7.51 19.07 -2.48
CA ILE A 83 8.43 18.98 -1.33
C ILE A 83 7.82 18.15 -0.21
N ALA A 84 6.57 18.43 0.19
CA ALA A 84 5.90 17.68 1.25
C ALA A 84 5.83 16.17 0.95
N HIS A 85 5.46 15.81 -0.28
CA HIS A 85 5.28 14.43 -0.68
C HIS A 85 6.58 13.68 -0.98
N LEU A 86 7.68 14.40 -1.29
CA LEU A 86 9.02 13.82 -1.38
C LEU A 86 9.52 13.29 -0.02
N MET A 87 9.03 13.88 1.10
CA MET A 87 9.39 13.40 2.44
C MET A 87 8.86 12.00 2.73
N VAL A 88 7.77 11.59 2.07
CA VAL A 88 7.17 10.26 2.25
C VAL A 88 8.08 9.19 1.66
N GLY A 89 8.63 8.33 2.51
CA GLY A 89 9.58 7.29 2.11
C GLY A 89 11.04 7.77 1.97
N SER A 90 11.35 9.00 2.40
CA SER A 90 12.73 9.51 2.37
C SER A 90 13.62 8.97 3.49
N GLU A 91 13.05 8.33 4.50
CA GLU A 91 13.77 7.73 5.65
C GLU A 91 14.73 8.71 6.34
N GLY A 92 14.34 9.99 6.41
CA GLY A 92 15.14 11.06 7.01
C GLY A 92 16.33 11.55 6.18
N THR A 93 16.48 11.09 4.92
CA THR A 93 17.61 11.47 4.07
C THR A 93 17.48 12.85 3.44
N LEU A 94 16.25 13.39 3.33
CA LEU A 94 15.99 14.68 2.70
C LEU A 94 15.81 15.82 3.71
N ALA A 95 15.09 15.56 4.80
CA ALA A 95 14.84 16.54 5.85
C ALA A 95 14.29 15.84 7.11
N PHE A 96 14.20 16.57 8.22
CA PHE A 96 13.52 16.12 9.43
C PHE A 96 12.05 16.55 9.38
N LEU A 97 11.13 15.59 9.55
CA LEU A 97 9.70 15.82 9.65
C LEU A 97 9.33 16.11 11.11
N SER A 98 8.95 17.35 11.41
CA SER A 98 8.53 17.75 12.76
C SER A 98 7.02 17.62 12.97
N GLN A 99 6.22 17.77 11.90
CA GLN A 99 4.77 17.65 11.94
C GLN A 99 4.23 17.23 10.58
N VAL A 100 3.13 16.47 10.58
CA VAL A 100 2.36 16.13 9.37
C VAL A 100 0.88 16.41 9.61
N THR A 101 0.21 16.92 8.57
CA THR A 101 -1.25 17.00 8.52
C THR A 101 -1.74 15.95 7.53
N MET A 102 -2.61 15.06 8.00
CA MET A 102 -3.10 13.94 7.22
C MET A 102 -4.62 13.98 7.10
N LYS A 103 -5.13 13.56 5.96
CA LYS A 103 -6.55 13.27 5.79
C LYS A 103 -6.91 12.05 6.62
N THR A 104 -7.97 12.17 7.41
CA THR A 104 -8.53 11.05 8.15
C THR A 104 -9.47 10.24 7.28
N GLU A 105 -9.58 8.95 7.58
CA GLU A 105 -10.57 8.06 6.99
C GLU A 105 -11.59 7.65 8.05
N TYR A 106 -12.76 7.22 7.58
CA TYR A 106 -13.80 6.75 8.49
C TYR A 106 -13.37 5.45 9.18
N ASP A 107 -13.41 5.41 10.50
CA ASP A 107 -13.16 4.19 11.26
C ASP A 107 -14.46 3.41 11.44
N TYR A 108 -14.58 2.31 10.70
CA TYR A 108 -15.76 1.46 10.71
C TYR A 108 -15.93 0.75 12.07
N PRO A 109 -17.11 0.83 12.70
CA PRO A 109 -17.32 0.23 14.02
C PRO A 109 -17.35 -1.30 14.01
N CYS A 110 -17.69 -1.92 12.87
CA CYS A 110 -17.78 -3.36 12.72
C CYS A 110 -16.63 -3.85 11.83
N LYS A 111 -15.79 -4.73 12.37
CA LYS A 111 -14.60 -5.28 11.69
C LYS A 111 -14.57 -6.79 11.85
N ALA A 112 -14.13 -7.50 10.83
CA ALA A 112 -13.83 -8.91 10.89
C ALA A 112 -12.56 -9.22 10.11
N SER A 113 -11.77 -10.16 10.64
CA SER A 113 -10.58 -10.68 9.98
C SER A 113 -10.67 -12.19 9.90
N ALA A 114 -10.17 -12.76 8.83
CA ALA A 114 -10.09 -14.19 8.63
C ALA A 114 -8.75 -14.59 8.02
N MET A 115 -8.19 -15.69 8.50
CA MET A 115 -7.04 -16.33 7.89
C MET A 115 -7.54 -17.40 6.94
N LEU A 116 -7.31 -17.22 5.63
CA LEU A 116 -7.68 -18.16 4.58
C LEU A 116 -6.45 -18.94 4.15
N TYR A 117 -6.52 -20.26 4.18
CA TYR A 117 -5.39 -21.14 3.86
C TYR A 117 -5.57 -21.77 2.48
N PHE A 118 -4.49 -21.81 1.70
CA PHE A 118 -4.45 -22.35 0.35
C PHE A 118 -3.29 -23.33 0.21
N LYS A 119 -3.45 -24.34 -0.65
CA LYS A 119 -2.41 -25.34 -0.90
C LYS A 119 -1.18 -24.76 -1.60
N THR A 120 -1.38 -23.74 -2.42
CA THR A 120 -0.32 -23.09 -3.20
C THR A 120 -0.45 -21.56 -3.19
N ILE A 121 0.66 -20.88 -3.39
CA ILE A 121 0.69 -19.41 -3.55
C ILE A 121 -0.14 -18.97 -4.77
N LYS A 122 -0.21 -19.79 -5.83
CA LYS A 122 -0.97 -19.51 -7.04
C LYS A 122 -2.48 -19.47 -6.77
N GLU A 123 -2.98 -20.40 -5.95
CA GLU A 123 -4.38 -20.40 -5.49
C GLU A 123 -4.68 -19.16 -4.63
N ALA A 124 -3.81 -18.86 -3.67
CA ALA A 124 -3.92 -17.66 -2.84
C ALA A 124 -3.98 -16.38 -3.68
N CYS A 125 -3.10 -16.23 -4.66
CA CYS A 125 -3.11 -15.09 -5.57
C CYS A 125 -4.40 -15.00 -6.40
N ARG A 126 -4.93 -16.12 -6.89
CA ARG A 126 -6.22 -16.15 -7.62
C ARG A 126 -7.38 -15.73 -6.73
N ALA A 127 -7.41 -16.21 -5.48
CA ALA A 127 -8.41 -15.80 -4.50
C ALA A 127 -8.34 -14.29 -4.21
N VAL A 128 -7.14 -13.73 -4.01
CA VAL A 128 -6.96 -12.28 -3.82
C VAL A 128 -7.45 -11.48 -5.03
N VAL A 129 -7.16 -11.93 -6.25
CA VAL A 129 -7.64 -11.27 -7.48
C VAL A 129 -9.18 -11.32 -7.57
N ALA A 130 -9.79 -12.42 -7.16
CA ALA A 130 -11.25 -12.53 -7.12
C ALA A 130 -11.87 -11.66 -6.03
N MET A 131 -11.29 -11.65 -4.81
CA MET A 131 -11.72 -10.80 -3.69
C MET A 131 -11.66 -9.31 -4.02
N LYS A 132 -10.66 -8.87 -4.79
CA LYS A 132 -10.54 -7.47 -5.25
C LYS A 132 -11.69 -7.00 -6.15
N LYS A 133 -12.48 -7.90 -6.69
CA LYS A 133 -13.66 -7.58 -7.53
C LYS A 133 -14.94 -7.46 -6.71
N LEU A 134 -14.92 -7.85 -5.44
CA LEU A 134 -16.08 -7.77 -4.57
C LEU A 134 -16.29 -6.32 -4.12
N THR A 135 -17.49 -5.82 -4.36
CA THR A 135 -17.94 -4.51 -3.88
C THR A 135 -19.16 -4.68 -3.00
N ASP A 136 -19.29 -3.83 -1.99
CA ASP A 136 -20.47 -3.73 -1.16
C ASP A 136 -21.62 -2.98 -1.86
N GLY A 137 -22.76 -2.85 -1.20
CA GLY A 137 -23.94 -2.15 -1.73
C GLY A 137 -23.71 -0.66 -2.05
N ASN A 138 -22.62 -0.06 -1.57
CA ASN A 138 -22.22 1.32 -1.83
C ASN A 138 -21.18 1.44 -2.94
N GLY A 139 -20.77 0.32 -3.56
CA GLY A 139 -19.71 0.27 -4.56
C GLY A 139 -18.29 0.37 -3.99
N GLU A 140 -18.13 0.31 -2.67
CA GLU A 140 -16.84 0.23 -2.01
C GLU A 140 -16.31 -1.21 -2.00
N TRP A 141 -15.00 -1.37 -1.95
CA TRP A 141 -14.40 -2.70 -1.86
C TRP A 141 -14.80 -3.40 -0.56
N THR A 142 -15.34 -4.60 -0.70
CA THR A 142 -15.75 -5.46 0.43
C THR A 142 -14.53 -5.88 1.26
N VAL A 143 -13.42 -6.22 0.61
CA VAL A 143 -12.15 -6.57 1.27
C VAL A 143 -11.31 -5.31 1.40
N LYS A 144 -11.08 -4.88 2.63
CA LYS A 144 -10.31 -3.66 2.96
C LYS A 144 -8.81 -3.93 3.10
N GLY A 145 -8.42 -5.17 3.42
CA GLY A 145 -7.05 -5.62 3.52
C GLY A 145 -6.91 -7.08 3.11
N ALA A 146 -5.81 -7.42 2.43
CA ALA A 146 -5.43 -8.79 2.14
C ALA A 146 -3.91 -8.90 2.17
N GLU A 147 -3.37 -9.65 3.12
CA GLU A 147 -1.94 -9.85 3.31
C GLU A 147 -1.61 -11.33 3.09
N LEU A 148 -0.65 -11.59 2.21
CA LEU A 148 -0.20 -12.94 1.89
C LEU A 148 0.95 -13.34 2.81
N LEU A 149 0.83 -14.53 3.42
CA LEU A 149 1.85 -15.15 4.23
C LEU A 149 2.26 -16.47 3.57
N ASP A 150 3.51 -16.58 3.19
CA ASP A 150 4.07 -17.80 2.64
C ASP A 150 4.32 -18.87 3.74
N TRP A 151 4.62 -20.09 3.33
CA TRP A 151 4.87 -21.18 4.24
C TRP A 151 6.04 -20.95 5.20
N LYS A 152 7.07 -20.19 4.77
CA LYS A 152 8.22 -19.84 5.62
C LYS A 152 7.80 -18.91 6.76
N SER A 153 6.98 -17.92 6.44
CA SER A 153 6.40 -17.00 7.43
C SER A 153 5.52 -17.75 8.44
N LEU A 154 4.65 -18.65 7.96
CA LEU A 154 3.79 -19.48 8.82
C LEU A 154 4.63 -20.40 9.72
N ALA A 155 5.67 -21.03 9.17
CA ALA A 155 6.59 -21.88 9.92
C ALA A 155 7.35 -21.11 11.01
N SER A 156 7.79 -19.87 10.71
CA SER A 156 8.58 -19.06 11.63
C SER A 156 7.82 -18.66 12.89
N VAL A 157 6.50 -18.47 12.78
CA VAL A 157 5.63 -18.13 13.92
C VAL A 157 4.97 -19.34 14.57
N GLY A 158 5.24 -20.56 14.08
CA GLY A 158 4.64 -21.77 14.61
C GLY A 158 3.12 -21.84 14.40
N ASP A 159 2.62 -21.39 13.24
CA ASP A 159 1.20 -21.37 12.95
C ASP A 159 0.55 -22.76 13.16
N PRO A 160 -0.53 -22.87 13.97
CA PRO A 160 -1.12 -24.17 14.32
C PRO A 160 -1.67 -24.95 13.12
N VAL A 161 -2.22 -24.24 12.12
CA VAL A 161 -2.74 -24.88 10.89
C VAL A 161 -1.60 -25.38 10.05
N PHE A 162 -0.54 -24.57 9.89
CA PHE A 162 0.68 -24.99 9.20
C PHE A 162 1.29 -26.22 9.84
N LEU A 163 1.43 -26.25 11.17
CA LEU A 163 2.02 -27.38 11.89
C LEU A 163 1.20 -28.65 11.72
N LYS A 164 -0.14 -28.54 11.70
CA LYS A 164 -1.04 -29.66 11.48
C LYS A 164 -0.89 -30.28 10.08
N TYR A 165 -0.76 -29.46 9.05
CA TYR A 165 -0.72 -29.90 7.65
C TYR A 165 0.70 -29.99 7.07
N LYS A 166 1.74 -29.71 7.85
CA LYS A 166 3.13 -29.71 7.39
C LYS A 166 3.54 -31.01 6.68
N GLY A 167 3.10 -32.17 7.18
CA GLY A 167 3.40 -33.47 6.60
C GLY A 167 2.69 -33.74 5.26
N GLU A 168 1.52 -33.15 5.05
CA GLU A 168 0.69 -33.36 3.86
C GLU A 168 1.09 -32.44 2.71
N ILE A 169 1.59 -31.24 3.03
CA ILE A 169 1.82 -30.15 2.07
C ILE A 169 3.29 -30.10 1.61
N CYS A 170 4.23 -30.56 2.44
CA CYS A 170 5.65 -30.65 2.08
C CYS A 170 6.01 -31.92 1.30
N SER A 171 5.08 -32.83 1.06
CA SER A 171 5.33 -33.99 0.22
C SER A 171 5.22 -33.58 -1.25
N SER A 172 6.28 -33.84 -2.02
CA SER A 172 6.41 -33.58 -3.46
C SER A 172 5.42 -34.34 -4.37
N THR A 173 4.29 -34.79 -3.84
CA THR A 173 3.35 -35.70 -4.46
C THR A 173 1.93 -35.14 -4.59
N LEU A 174 1.73 -33.82 -4.51
CA LEU A 174 0.42 -33.26 -4.80
C LEU A 174 0.18 -33.29 -6.32
N PRO A 175 -0.89 -33.94 -6.82
CA PRO A 175 -1.21 -33.95 -8.23
C PRO A 175 -1.41 -32.54 -8.78
N GLY A 176 -0.73 -32.21 -9.89
CA GLY A 176 -0.85 -30.93 -10.57
C GLY A 176 0.09 -29.82 -10.10
N VAL A 177 1.10 -30.15 -9.30
CA VAL A 177 2.18 -29.23 -8.94
C VAL A 177 3.41 -29.52 -9.78
N GLU A 178 3.85 -28.56 -10.58
CA GLU A 178 5.07 -28.66 -11.38
C GLU A 178 6.31 -28.55 -10.47
N PRO A 179 7.41 -29.29 -10.78
CA PRO A 179 8.66 -29.12 -10.07
C PRO A 179 9.21 -27.70 -10.25
N GLY A 180 9.32 -26.97 -9.16
CA GLY A 180 9.76 -25.55 -9.15
C GLY A 180 8.69 -24.57 -8.73
N ASP A 181 7.41 -24.95 -8.69
CA ASP A 181 6.42 -24.16 -7.95
C ASP A 181 6.74 -24.27 -6.45
N GLU A 182 6.89 -23.13 -5.78
CA GLU A 182 7.05 -23.09 -4.33
C GLU A 182 5.79 -23.68 -3.67
N THR A 183 5.82 -24.95 -3.42
CA THR A 183 4.72 -25.73 -2.86
C THR A 183 4.77 -25.66 -1.36
N GLY A 184 3.92 -24.87 -0.82
CA GLY A 184 3.74 -24.80 0.63
C GLY A 184 2.43 -24.13 0.96
N LEU A 185 1.87 -24.50 2.11
CA LEU A 185 0.69 -23.85 2.64
C LEU A 185 0.90 -22.32 2.65
N THR A 186 0.03 -21.63 1.97
CA THR A 186 0.03 -20.17 1.90
C THR A 186 -1.24 -19.68 2.56
N ALA A 187 -1.14 -18.64 3.40
CA ALA A 187 -2.31 -18.03 3.99
C ALA A 187 -2.51 -16.61 3.46
N VAL A 188 -3.75 -16.17 3.46
CA VAL A 188 -4.13 -14.77 3.22
C VAL A 188 -4.91 -14.28 4.42
N LEU A 189 -4.34 -13.32 5.15
CA LEU A 189 -5.06 -12.59 6.18
C LEU A 189 -5.95 -11.56 5.48
N THR A 190 -7.25 -11.74 5.57
CA THR A 190 -8.26 -10.86 4.98
C THR A 190 -8.94 -10.03 6.05
N GLU A 191 -9.20 -8.77 5.76
CA GLU A 191 -9.95 -7.85 6.62
C GLU A 191 -11.13 -7.25 5.85
N THR A 192 -12.30 -7.25 6.48
CA THR A 192 -13.49 -6.51 6.03
C THR A 192 -14.01 -5.61 7.14
N LYS A 193 -14.59 -4.47 6.75
CA LYS A 193 -15.12 -3.44 7.67
C LYS A 193 -16.46 -2.98 7.17
N ALA A 194 -17.35 -2.64 8.11
CA ALA A 194 -18.72 -2.25 7.81
C ALA A 194 -19.25 -1.24 8.82
N ARG A 195 -20.30 -0.52 8.43
CA ARG A 195 -20.99 0.47 9.28
C ARG A 195 -21.96 -0.18 10.27
N SER A 196 -22.42 -1.39 9.96
CA SER A 196 -23.34 -2.17 10.78
C SER A 196 -22.96 -3.65 10.80
N THR A 197 -23.48 -4.36 11.79
CA THR A 197 -23.30 -5.83 11.90
C THR A 197 -23.95 -6.56 10.72
N GLU A 198 -25.07 -6.05 10.20
CA GLU A 198 -25.75 -6.67 9.06
C GLU A 198 -24.94 -6.53 7.78
N GLU A 199 -24.40 -5.34 7.51
CA GLU A 199 -23.48 -5.10 6.40
C GLU A 199 -22.22 -5.96 6.52
N LEU A 200 -21.67 -6.11 7.74
CA LEU A 200 -20.52 -6.97 7.99
C LEU A 200 -20.81 -8.44 7.64
N ARG A 201 -22.00 -8.94 8.03
CA ARG A 201 -22.43 -10.30 7.67
C ARG A 201 -22.56 -10.48 6.16
N GLN A 202 -23.09 -9.50 5.45
CA GLN A 202 -23.19 -9.52 3.99
C GLN A 202 -21.81 -9.57 3.34
N ASN A 203 -20.87 -8.76 3.83
CA ASN A 203 -19.49 -8.76 3.37
C ASN A 203 -18.81 -10.13 3.58
N ILE A 204 -18.99 -10.73 4.76
CA ILE A 204 -18.45 -12.08 5.06
C ILE A 204 -19.01 -13.11 4.10
N ARG A 205 -20.35 -13.12 3.89
CA ARG A 205 -21.00 -14.04 2.95
C ARG A 205 -20.53 -13.87 1.50
N ALA A 206 -20.16 -12.65 1.10
CA ALA A 206 -19.60 -12.40 -0.22
C ALA A 206 -18.15 -12.91 -0.38
N ILE A 207 -17.37 -12.88 0.70
CA ILE A 207 -15.97 -13.36 0.71
C ILE A 207 -15.90 -14.89 0.78
N GLU A 208 -16.80 -15.52 1.55
CA GLU A 208 -16.79 -16.95 1.84
C GLU A 208 -16.74 -17.84 0.58
N PRO A 209 -17.57 -17.67 -0.46
CA PRO A 209 -17.50 -18.49 -1.68
C PRO A 209 -16.17 -18.39 -2.41
N VAL A 210 -15.52 -17.21 -2.39
CA VAL A 210 -14.24 -17.02 -3.07
C VAL A 210 -13.12 -17.80 -2.38
N SER A 211 -13.22 -18.03 -1.06
CA SER A 211 -12.25 -18.82 -0.31
C SER A 211 -12.34 -20.33 -0.63
N TYR A 212 -13.54 -20.82 -0.99
CA TYR A 212 -13.78 -22.24 -1.27
C TYR A 212 -13.64 -22.64 -2.73
N THR A 213 -13.91 -21.74 -3.69
CA THR A 213 -13.88 -22.06 -5.13
C THR A 213 -12.50 -22.39 -5.70
N HIS A 214 -11.46 -22.27 -4.89
CA HIS A 214 -10.08 -22.57 -5.29
C HIS A 214 -9.49 -23.79 -4.58
N LEU A 215 -10.29 -24.51 -3.79
CA LEU A 215 -9.89 -25.73 -3.06
C LEU A 215 -10.32 -27.03 -3.74
N THR A 216 -11.01 -26.96 -4.89
CA THR A 216 -11.46 -28.14 -5.68
C THR A 216 -10.60 -28.38 -6.90
#